data_d0a96367d46aaefff2571bcdbb7f8023
#
_entry.id   d0a96367d46aaefff2571bcdbb7f8023
#
_cell.length_a   1.000
_cell.length_b   1.000
_cell.length_c   1.000
_cell.angle_alpha   90.00
_cell.angle_beta   90.00
_cell.angle_gamma   90.00
#
_symmetry.space_group_name_H-M   'P 1'
#
loop_
_entity.id
_entity.type
_entity.pdbx_description
1 polymer ?
#
loop_
_entity_poly.entity_id
_entity_poly.type
_entity_poly.pdbx_seq_one_letter_code
_entity_poly.pdbx_strand_id
1 'polypeptide(L)'
;CRFCVIPETNNLKWRSRSAIHVVDEMEYWLKKWNIKEFHIEDVDPTISDKRTQEICLEIIRRNLLIRWKICSGTKVETIKSEKTIELMAQSGCRYISISPESGSSKVMRLINKPFNYQHAVKLIGKMNEVGIFTQACFVLGFPGEEDEDRKLTRKMVFDLAKAGVSEIALFIVTPVPGSDIFE
;
A
#
# COMPACT_ATOMS: atom_id res chain seq x y z
N CYS A 1 6.29 -4.79 12.41
CA CYS A 1 5.61 -6.05 12.04
C CYS A 1 6.55 -7.21 12.33
N ARG A 2 6.12 -8.19 13.12
CA ARG A 2 6.97 -9.30 13.60
C ARG A 2 7.37 -10.32 12.52
N PHE A 3 6.67 -10.33 11.40
CA PHE A 3 6.96 -11.23 10.27
C PHE A 3 7.82 -10.58 9.17
N CYS A 4 8.21 -9.33 9.34
CA CYS A 4 8.91 -8.55 8.32
C CYS A 4 10.37 -8.30 8.72
N VAL A 5 11.30 -8.50 7.79
CA VAL A 5 12.74 -8.27 8.00
C VAL A 5 13.19 -6.83 7.74
N ILE A 6 12.30 -5.97 7.25
CA ILE A 6 12.65 -4.59 6.92
C ILE A 6 13.21 -3.79 8.11
N PRO A 7 12.72 -3.94 9.35
CA PRO A 7 13.34 -3.27 10.50
C PRO A 7 14.83 -3.55 10.63
N GLU A 8 15.23 -4.81 10.45
CA GLU A 8 16.63 -5.24 10.53
C GLU A 8 17.48 -4.70 9.35
N THR A 9 16.95 -4.79 8.13
CA THR A 9 17.70 -4.37 6.93
C THR A 9 17.85 -2.86 6.79
N ASN A 10 16.93 -2.06 7.36
CA ASN A 10 16.90 -0.60 7.26
C ASN A 10 17.28 0.14 8.54
N ASN A 11 17.70 -0.59 9.61
CA ASN A 11 18.01 0.00 10.92
C ASN A 11 16.91 0.94 11.44
N LEU A 12 15.64 0.59 11.23
CA LEU A 12 14.45 1.39 11.61
C LEU A 12 14.46 2.84 11.07
N LYS A 13 15.25 3.12 10.03
CA LYS A 13 15.37 4.47 9.45
C LYS A 13 14.66 4.55 8.11
N TRP A 14 13.70 5.44 8.02
CA TRP A 14 13.12 5.84 6.75
C TRP A 14 14.00 6.87 6.04
N ARG A 15 14.32 6.61 4.79
CA ARG A 15 15.07 7.53 3.91
C ARG A 15 14.27 7.71 2.64
N SER A 16 14.10 8.95 2.22
CA SER A 16 13.36 9.25 0.99
C SER A 16 14.08 10.27 0.14
N ARG A 17 13.90 10.15 -1.15
CA ARG A 17 14.23 11.21 -2.11
C ARG A 17 13.18 12.31 -2.02
N SER A 18 13.55 13.55 -2.35
CA SER A 18 12.58 14.65 -2.45
C SER A 18 11.55 14.39 -3.57
N ALA A 19 10.39 15.00 -3.48
CA ALA A 19 9.36 14.91 -4.52
C ALA A 19 9.90 15.36 -5.89
N ILE A 20 10.66 16.45 -5.92
CA ILE A 20 11.28 16.98 -7.15
C ILE A 20 12.18 15.94 -7.79
N HIS A 21 13.10 15.30 -7.04
CA HIS A 21 14.02 14.31 -7.58
C HIS A 21 13.32 13.05 -8.12
N VAL A 22 12.20 12.65 -7.49
CA VAL A 22 11.40 11.52 -8.01
C VAL A 22 10.78 11.89 -9.34
N VAL A 23 10.21 13.09 -9.45
CA VAL A 23 9.55 13.53 -10.68
C VAL A 23 10.56 13.89 -11.77
N ASP A 24 11.76 14.39 -11.42
CA ASP A 24 12.87 14.58 -12.38
C ASP A 24 13.23 13.27 -13.09
N GLU A 25 13.30 12.17 -12.34
CA GLU A 25 13.57 10.85 -12.91
C GLU A 25 12.44 10.38 -13.83
N MET A 26 11.18 10.53 -13.41
CA MET A 26 10.04 10.18 -14.25
C MET A 26 10.02 10.98 -15.55
N GLU A 27 10.27 12.29 -15.47
CA GLU A 27 10.33 13.17 -16.63
C GLU A 27 11.49 12.81 -17.56
N TYR A 28 12.67 12.48 -16.99
CA TYR A 28 13.83 12.05 -17.77
C TYR A 28 13.52 10.80 -18.61
N TRP A 29 12.93 9.76 -18.00
CA TRP A 29 12.59 8.54 -18.70
C TRP A 29 11.46 8.73 -19.71
N LEU A 30 10.46 9.56 -19.39
CA LEU A 30 9.40 9.94 -20.31
C LEU A 30 10.00 10.62 -21.57
N LYS A 31 10.88 11.60 -21.41
CA LYS A 31 11.47 12.36 -22.52
C LYS A 31 12.46 11.52 -23.33
N LYS A 32 13.29 10.72 -22.68
CA LYS A 32 14.37 9.97 -23.33
C LYS A 32 13.87 8.74 -24.08
N TRP A 33 12.92 8.00 -23.48
CA TRP A 33 12.50 6.69 -23.98
C TRP A 33 10.99 6.57 -24.16
N ASN A 34 10.24 7.65 -24.00
CA ASN A 34 8.77 7.67 -24.04
C ASN A 34 8.13 6.69 -23.05
N ILE A 35 8.79 6.47 -21.89
CA ILE A 35 8.24 5.63 -20.82
C ILE A 35 7.07 6.36 -20.20
N LYS A 36 5.89 5.75 -20.22
CA LYS A 36 4.64 6.34 -19.73
C LYS A 36 4.05 5.61 -18.54
N GLU A 37 4.61 4.47 -18.15
CA GLU A 37 4.16 3.68 -17.00
C GLU A 37 5.30 3.47 -16.02
N PHE A 38 5.05 3.79 -14.75
CA PHE A 38 6.00 3.68 -13.65
C PHE A 38 5.45 2.81 -12.54
N HIS A 39 6.25 1.87 -12.06
CA HIS A 39 5.96 1.08 -10.87
C HIS A 39 6.78 1.62 -9.71
N ILE A 40 6.12 2.00 -8.64
CA ILE A 40 6.76 2.43 -7.40
C ILE A 40 6.96 1.18 -6.54
N GLU A 41 8.22 0.79 -6.36
CA GLU A 41 8.63 -0.45 -5.66
C GLU A 41 9.23 -0.16 -4.27
N ASP A 42 9.01 1.02 -3.73
CA ASP A 42 9.35 1.33 -2.34
C ASP A 42 8.59 0.42 -1.37
N VAL A 43 9.19 0.11 -0.22
CA VAL A 43 8.57 -0.73 0.82
C VAL A 43 7.23 -0.16 1.33
N ASP A 44 7.16 1.16 1.52
CA ASP A 44 5.93 1.92 1.76
C ASP A 44 6.11 3.34 1.20
N PRO A 45 5.71 3.57 -0.05
CA PRO A 45 5.93 4.86 -0.71
C PRO A 45 5.05 5.97 -0.15
N THR A 46 3.98 5.65 0.57
CA THR A 46 3.03 6.60 1.14
C THR A 46 3.29 6.95 2.60
N ILE A 47 4.41 6.51 3.20
CA ILE A 47 4.72 6.71 4.63
C ILE A 47 4.62 8.18 5.08
N SER A 48 4.84 9.12 4.17
CA SER A 48 4.59 10.55 4.37
C SER A 48 3.51 11.03 3.42
N ASP A 49 2.30 11.21 3.93
CA ASP A 49 1.14 11.71 3.17
C ASP A 49 1.47 13.05 2.49
N LYS A 50 2.15 13.96 3.20
CA LYS A 50 2.62 15.24 2.64
C LYS A 50 3.53 15.04 1.43
N ARG A 51 4.54 14.14 1.52
CA ARG A 51 5.45 13.86 0.41
C ARG A 51 4.72 13.23 -0.78
N THR A 52 3.76 12.36 -0.52
CA THR A 52 2.90 11.78 -1.56
C THR A 52 2.15 12.86 -2.32
N GLN A 53 1.53 13.81 -1.60
CA GLN A 53 0.87 14.96 -2.22
C GLN A 53 1.85 15.83 -3.02
N GLU A 54 3.05 16.10 -2.49
CA GLU A 54 4.09 16.88 -3.17
C GLU A 54 4.52 16.24 -4.50
N ILE A 55 4.69 14.90 -4.53
CA ILE A 55 4.98 14.16 -5.78
C ILE A 55 3.84 14.31 -6.78
N CYS A 56 2.59 14.11 -6.35
CA CYS A 56 1.43 14.24 -7.21
C CYS A 56 1.29 15.66 -7.78
N LEU A 57 1.43 16.67 -6.94
CA LEU A 57 1.36 18.07 -7.35
C LEU A 57 2.46 18.42 -8.35
N GLU A 58 3.67 17.90 -8.18
CA GLU A 58 4.79 18.16 -9.09
C GLU A 58 4.58 17.48 -10.45
N ILE A 59 4.03 16.25 -10.50
CA ILE A 59 3.63 15.57 -11.74
C ILE A 59 2.58 16.41 -12.48
N ILE A 60 1.55 16.89 -11.76
CA ILE A 60 0.47 17.72 -12.33
C ILE A 60 1.03 19.05 -12.82
N ARG A 61 1.85 19.74 -12.02
CA ARG A 61 2.47 21.03 -12.36
C ARG A 61 3.30 20.96 -13.64
N ARG A 62 4.02 19.85 -13.85
CA ARG A 62 4.82 19.61 -15.07
C ARG A 62 3.99 19.05 -16.22
N ASN A 63 2.69 18.82 -16.01
CA ASN A 63 1.79 18.22 -17.00
C ASN A 63 2.35 16.93 -17.63
N LEU A 64 2.91 16.04 -16.78
CA LEU A 64 3.45 14.77 -17.25
C LEU A 64 2.31 13.79 -17.51
N LEU A 65 2.13 13.40 -18.78
CA LEU A 65 1.11 12.43 -19.19
C LEU A 65 1.62 11.00 -18.96
N ILE A 66 1.66 10.62 -17.70
CA ILE A 66 2.14 9.31 -17.25
C ILE A 66 1.07 8.55 -16.46
N ARG A 67 1.29 7.24 -16.30
CA ARG A 67 0.57 6.37 -15.36
C ARG A 67 1.56 5.82 -14.36
N TRP A 68 1.11 5.64 -13.13
CA TRP A 68 1.95 5.02 -12.12
C TRP A 68 1.13 4.14 -11.17
N LYS A 69 1.80 3.20 -10.54
CA LYS A 69 1.20 2.21 -9.62
C LYS A 69 2.08 2.01 -8.39
N ILE A 70 1.45 1.60 -7.30
CA ILE A 70 2.11 1.12 -6.09
C ILE A 70 1.84 -0.38 -5.97
N CYS A 71 2.88 -1.20 -6.18
CA CYS A 71 2.75 -2.67 -6.20
C CYS A 71 3.16 -3.32 -4.87
N SER A 72 3.86 -2.60 -4.02
CA SER A 72 4.55 -3.07 -2.81
C SER A 72 3.74 -3.00 -1.52
N GLY A 73 2.46 -3.20 -1.51
CA GLY A 73 1.67 -3.31 -0.27
C GLY A 73 1.77 -2.12 0.69
N THR A 74 0.94 -1.12 0.48
CA THR A 74 0.87 0.11 1.28
C THR A 74 0.07 -0.08 2.56
N LYS A 75 0.47 0.58 3.64
CA LYS A 75 -0.37 0.76 4.83
C LYS A 75 -1.41 1.84 4.59
N VAL A 76 -2.68 1.50 4.75
CA VAL A 76 -3.77 2.49 4.58
C VAL A 76 -3.67 3.66 5.55
N GLU A 77 -3.10 3.45 6.73
CA GLU A 77 -2.92 4.48 7.77
C GLU A 77 -1.94 5.59 7.36
N THR A 78 -1.12 5.36 6.33
CA THR A 78 -0.20 6.39 5.81
C THR A 78 -0.88 7.35 4.85
N ILE A 79 -1.98 6.94 4.22
CA ILE A 79 -2.84 7.81 3.40
C ILE A 79 -3.89 8.44 4.31
N LYS A 80 -3.73 9.70 4.65
CA LYS A 80 -4.51 10.35 5.72
C LYS A 80 -5.79 11.02 5.26
N SER A 81 -5.92 11.34 3.97
CA SER A 81 -7.06 12.09 3.47
C SER A 81 -7.51 11.67 2.08
N GLU A 82 -8.80 11.88 1.79
CA GLU A 82 -9.36 11.71 0.45
C GLU A 82 -8.70 12.64 -0.58
N LYS A 83 -8.27 13.83 -0.15
CA LYS A 83 -7.51 14.76 -0.99
C LYS A 83 -6.23 14.12 -1.55
N THR A 84 -5.53 13.31 -0.77
CA THR A 84 -4.34 12.59 -1.25
C THR A 84 -4.72 11.62 -2.36
N ILE A 85 -5.81 10.88 -2.21
CA ILE A 85 -6.32 9.95 -3.23
C ILE A 85 -6.71 10.70 -4.51
N GLU A 86 -7.39 11.83 -4.39
CA GLU A 86 -7.75 12.67 -5.53
C GLU A 86 -6.51 13.17 -6.30
N LEU A 87 -5.50 13.66 -5.58
CA LEU A 87 -4.23 14.06 -6.17
C LEU A 87 -3.49 12.89 -6.83
N MET A 88 -3.51 11.71 -6.22
CA MET A 88 -2.95 10.50 -6.81
C MET A 88 -3.63 10.17 -8.13
N ALA A 89 -4.97 10.16 -8.16
CA ALA A 89 -5.72 9.91 -9.39
C ALA A 89 -5.44 10.95 -10.49
N GLN A 90 -5.42 12.24 -10.13
CA GLN A 90 -5.14 13.34 -11.05
C GLN A 90 -3.71 13.29 -11.63
N SER A 91 -2.74 12.84 -10.81
CA SER A 91 -1.33 12.68 -11.24
C SER A 91 -1.07 11.40 -12.04
N GLY A 92 -2.10 10.57 -12.28
CA GLY A 92 -1.99 9.37 -13.10
C GLY A 92 -1.81 8.07 -12.32
N CYS A 93 -2.00 8.05 -11.00
CA CYS A 93 -2.08 6.79 -10.25
C CYS A 93 -3.26 5.95 -10.75
N ARG A 94 -3.01 4.66 -11.00
CA ARG A 94 -4.05 3.73 -11.49
C ARG A 94 -4.19 2.46 -10.67
N TYR A 95 -3.25 2.20 -9.77
CA TYR A 95 -3.27 0.98 -8.97
C TYR A 95 -2.52 1.15 -7.65
N ILE A 96 -3.09 0.60 -6.59
CA ILE A 96 -2.48 0.55 -5.26
C ILE A 96 -2.72 -0.83 -4.64
N SER A 97 -1.65 -1.49 -4.22
CA SER A 97 -1.72 -2.65 -3.34
C SER A 97 -1.72 -2.21 -1.88
N ILE A 98 -2.66 -2.71 -1.10
CA ILE A 98 -2.74 -2.51 0.36
C ILE A 98 -2.59 -3.84 1.09
N SER A 99 -2.12 -3.82 2.32
CA SER A 99 -1.80 -5.03 3.09
C SER A 99 -2.56 -5.09 4.43
N PRO A 100 -3.86 -5.47 4.41
CA PRO A 100 -4.64 -5.71 5.64
C PRO A 100 -4.14 -6.88 6.47
N GLU A 101 -3.50 -7.88 5.87
CA GLU A 101 -2.98 -9.14 6.40
C GLU A 101 -4.06 -10.07 6.97
N SER A 102 -4.80 -9.65 8.00
CA SER A 102 -5.84 -10.47 8.64
C SER A 102 -7.02 -9.62 9.10
N GLY A 103 -8.20 -10.20 9.07
CA GLY A 103 -9.42 -9.64 9.65
C GLY A 103 -9.52 -9.83 11.17
N SER A 104 -8.64 -10.62 11.76
CA SER A 104 -8.62 -10.89 13.20
C SER A 104 -7.78 -9.87 13.95
N SER A 105 -8.40 -9.16 14.90
CA SER A 105 -7.68 -8.26 15.80
C SER A 105 -6.69 -9.00 16.71
N LYS A 106 -6.93 -10.29 17.00
CA LYS A 106 -6.01 -11.17 17.73
C LYS A 106 -4.74 -11.37 16.90
N VAL A 107 -4.87 -11.79 15.64
CA VAL A 107 -3.73 -12.01 14.75
C VAL A 107 -2.97 -10.71 14.51
N MET A 108 -3.67 -9.59 14.26
CA MET A 108 -3.02 -8.29 14.04
C MET A 108 -2.20 -7.80 15.24
N ARG A 109 -2.64 -8.11 16.48
CA ARG A 109 -1.83 -7.87 17.69
C ARG A 109 -0.62 -8.80 17.77
N LEU A 110 -0.79 -10.09 17.45
CA LEU A 110 0.31 -11.07 17.45
C LEU A 110 1.44 -10.66 16.50
N ILE A 111 1.09 -10.20 15.30
CA ILE A 111 2.08 -9.76 14.30
C ILE A 111 2.54 -8.31 14.48
N ASN A 112 2.05 -7.62 15.53
CA ASN A 112 2.35 -6.21 15.81
C ASN A 112 2.15 -5.30 14.58
N LYS A 113 0.99 -5.44 13.90
CA LYS A 113 0.60 -4.60 12.77
C LYS A 113 -0.80 -4.04 13.01
N PRO A 114 -0.93 -2.81 13.55
CA PRO A 114 -2.24 -2.18 13.69
C PRO A 114 -2.87 -1.94 12.31
N PHE A 115 -4.19 -2.10 12.22
CA PHE A 115 -4.95 -1.86 11.00
C PHE A 115 -6.28 -1.18 11.33
N ASN A 116 -6.53 -0.03 10.71
CA ASN A 116 -7.78 0.69 10.85
C ASN A 116 -8.76 0.26 9.75
N TYR A 117 -9.58 -0.73 10.05
CA TYR A 117 -10.53 -1.30 9.12
C TYR A 117 -11.53 -0.27 8.52
N GLN A 118 -12.11 0.59 9.37
CA GLN A 118 -13.07 1.59 8.89
C GLN A 118 -12.42 2.61 7.95
N HIS A 119 -11.20 3.01 8.27
CA HIS A 119 -10.41 3.89 7.41
C HIS A 119 -10.09 3.21 6.07
N ALA A 120 -9.71 1.94 6.08
CA ALA A 120 -9.44 1.17 4.86
C ALA A 120 -10.66 1.10 3.94
N VAL A 121 -11.84 0.75 4.49
CA VAL A 121 -13.09 0.69 3.72
C VAL A 121 -13.40 2.03 3.07
N LYS A 122 -13.28 3.12 3.83
CA LYS A 122 -13.51 4.49 3.33
C LYS A 122 -12.53 4.84 2.19
N LEU A 123 -11.25 4.59 2.37
CA LEU A 123 -10.23 4.90 1.36
C LEU A 123 -10.40 4.07 0.09
N ILE A 124 -10.72 2.76 0.22
CA ILE A 124 -10.98 1.89 -0.94
C ILE A 124 -12.20 2.40 -1.72
N GLY A 125 -13.28 2.77 -1.04
CA GLY A 125 -14.44 3.37 -1.68
C GLY A 125 -14.05 4.62 -2.48
N LYS A 126 -13.28 5.52 -1.88
CA LYS A 126 -12.80 6.73 -2.55
C LYS A 126 -11.87 6.42 -3.72
N MET A 127 -10.96 5.46 -3.59
CA MET A 127 -10.08 5.02 -4.69
C MET A 127 -10.89 4.49 -5.86
N ASN A 128 -11.91 3.69 -5.59
CA ASN A 128 -12.81 3.17 -6.62
C ASN A 128 -13.57 4.31 -7.34
N GLU A 129 -14.11 5.28 -6.61
CA GLU A 129 -14.78 6.45 -7.18
C GLU A 129 -13.91 7.24 -8.17
N VAL A 130 -12.62 7.41 -7.87
CA VAL A 130 -11.68 8.17 -8.71
C VAL A 130 -10.94 7.32 -9.73
N GLY A 131 -11.29 6.04 -9.87
CA GLY A 131 -10.74 5.13 -10.87
C GLY A 131 -9.33 4.60 -10.57
N ILE A 132 -8.97 4.48 -9.28
CA ILE A 132 -7.77 3.77 -8.83
C ILE A 132 -8.16 2.34 -8.47
N PHE A 133 -7.62 1.35 -9.19
CA PHE A 133 -7.77 -0.06 -8.85
C PHE A 133 -7.02 -0.38 -7.57
N THR A 134 -7.62 -1.22 -6.74
CA THR A 134 -7.03 -1.61 -5.45
C THR A 134 -6.88 -3.12 -5.34
N GLN A 135 -5.72 -3.57 -4.85
CA GLN A 135 -5.52 -4.93 -4.40
C GLN A 135 -5.46 -4.95 -2.87
N ALA A 136 -6.10 -5.93 -2.24
CA ALA A 136 -5.94 -6.18 -0.81
C ALA A 136 -5.25 -7.52 -0.59
N CYS A 137 -4.09 -7.49 0.08
CA CYS A 137 -3.25 -8.65 0.36
C CYS A 137 -3.54 -9.18 1.77
N PHE A 138 -3.86 -10.46 1.87
CA PHE A 138 -4.06 -11.17 3.12
C PHE A 138 -3.04 -12.28 3.27
N VAL A 139 -2.63 -12.56 4.50
CA VAL A 139 -1.71 -13.64 4.82
C VAL A 139 -2.38 -14.59 5.82
N LEU A 140 -2.34 -15.87 5.53
CA LEU A 140 -2.91 -16.94 6.35
C LEU A 140 -1.80 -17.80 6.95
N GLY A 141 -2.11 -18.47 8.06
CA GLY A 141 -1.19 -19.43 8.71
C GLY A 141 -0.21 -18.78 9.66
N PHE A 142 -0.49 -17.60 10.20
CA PHE A 142 0.31 -17.02 11.27
C PHE A 142 0.32 -17.93 12.51
N PRO A 143 1.46 -18.03 13.22
CA PRO A 143 1.50 -18.77 14.49
C PRO A 143 0.41 -18.30 15.46
N GLY A 144 -0.39 -19.25 15.97
CA GLY A 144 -1.53 -18.97 16.85
C GLY A 144 -2.81 -18.50 16.14
N GLU A 145 -2.84 -18.51 14.81
CA GLU A 145 -4.08 -18.31 14.05
C GLU A 145 -4.98 -19.55 14.14
N GLU A 146 -6.26 -19.33 14.40
CA GLU A 146 -7.29 -20.35 14.54
C GLU A 146 -8.38 -20.23 13.47
N ASP A 147 -9.28 -21.21 13.37
CA ASP A 147 -10.38 -21.20 12.39
C ASP A 147 -11.28 -19.96 12.52
N GLU A 148 -11.50 -19.49 13.75
CA GLU A 148 -12.30 -18.29 13.99
C GLU A 148 -11.62 -17.03 13.45
N ASP A 149 -10.30 -16.95 13.56
CA ASP A 149 -9.52 -15.85 12.99
C ASP A 149 -9.63 -15.83 11.44
N ARG A 150 -9.59 -17.01 10.82
CA ARG A 150 -9.79 -17.15 9.37
C ARG A 150 -11.20 -16.77 8.92
N LYS A 151 -12.23 -17.05 9.72
CA LYS A 151 -13.62 -16.58 9.46
C LYS A 151 -13.71 -15.06 9.48
N LEU A 152 -13.05 -14.41 10.44
CA LEU A 152 -12.97 -12.95 10.50
C LEU A 152 -12.24 -12.36 9.28
N THR A 153 -11.14 -12.99 8.86
CA THR A 153 -10.42 -12.60 7.64
C THR A 153 -11.30 -12.74 6.40
N ARG A 154 -12.03 -13.86 6.27
CA ARG A 154 -13.00 -14.05 5.18
C ARG A 154 -14.09 -12.99 5.20
N LYS A 155 -14.61 -12.64 6.38
CA LYS A 155 -15.59 -11.55 6.51
C LYS A 155 -15.03 -10.23 6.00
N MET A 156 -13.80 -9.87 6.41
CA MET A 156 -13.13 -8.64 5.94
C MET A 156 -12.97 -8.63 4.41
N VAL A 157 -12.59 -9.75 3.79
CA VAL A 157 -12.49 -9.88 2.33
C VAL A 157 -13.81 -9.49 1.66
N PHE A 158 -14.95 -10.02 2.14
CA PHE A 158 -16.26 -9.68 1.59
C PHE A 158 -16.63 -8.21 1.82
N ASP A 159 -16.28 -7.65 2.96
CA ASP A 159 -16.59 -6.26 3.27
C ASP A 159 -15.75 -5.30 2.40
N LEU A 160 -14.47 -5.62 2.13
CA LEU A 160 -13.64 -4.85 1.21
C LEU A 160 -14.11 -5.02 -0.25
N ALA A 161 -14.58 -6.20 -0.64
CA ALA A 161 -15.18 -6.40 -1.96
C ALA A 161 -16.42 -5.50 -2.16
N LYS A 162 -17.29 -5.38 -1.14
CA LYS A 162 -18.42 -4.45 -1.17
C LYS A 162 -18.00 -2.98 -1.23
N ALA A 163 -16.84 -2.64 -0.66
CA ALA A 163 -16.27 -1.28 -0.73
C ALA A 163 -15.66 -0.98 -2.11
N GLY A 164 -15.55 -1.97 -3.01
CA GLY A 164 -15.05 -1.80 -4.37
C GLY A 164 -13.58 -2.15 -4.56
N VAL A 165 -12.99 -2.98 -3.65
CA VAL A 165 -11.66 -3.52 -3.92
C VAL A 165 -11.67 -4.33 -5.22
N SER A 166 -10.66 -4.13 -6.06
CA SER A 166 -10.63 -4.71 -7.41
C SER A 166 -10.04 -6.12 -7.41
N GLU A 167 -9.14 -6.41 -6.48
CA GLU A 167 -8.41 -7.68 -6.43
C GLU A 167 -8.13 -8.09 -4.98
N ILE A 168 -8.21 -9.39 -4.70
CA ILE A 168 -7.79 -9.99 -3.44
C ILE A 168 -6.64 -10.95 -3.72
N ALA A 169 -5.53 -10.77 -3.00
CA ALA A 169 -4.40 -11.69 -3.01
C ALA A 169 -4.30 -12.40 -1.65
N LEU A 170 -4.20 -13.73 -1.70
CA LEU A 170 -4.05 -14.58 -0.51
C LEU A 170 -2.67 -15.23 -0.52
N PHE A 171 -1.95 -15.05 0.57
CA PHE A 171 -0.62 -15.62 0.76
C PHE A 171 -0.61 -16.54 1.98
N ILE A 172 0.31 -17.50 2.00
CA ILE A 172 0.63 -18.30 3.18
C ILE A 172 1.87 -17.68 3.83
N VAL A 173 1.83 -17.52 5.16
CA VAL A 173 2.98 -17.01 5.89
C VAL A 173 4.20 -17.90 5.68
N THR A 174 5.30 -17.30 5.31
CA THR A 174 6.59 -17.97 5.23
C THR A 174 7.54 -17.27 6.19
N PRO A 175 7.95 -17.91 7.29
CA PRO A 175 8.93 -17.35 8.20
C PRO A 175 10.24 -17.06 7.46
N VAL A 176 10.73 -15.84 7.56
CA VAL A 176 11.96 -15.40 6.89
C VAL A 176 13.03 -15.21 7.96
N PRO A 177 14.25 -15.74 7.78
CA PRO A 177 15.36 -15.55 8.72
C PRO A 177 15.56 -14.06 9.05
N GLY A 178 15.69 -13.74 10.35
CA GLY A 178 15.76 -12.36 10.86
C GLY A 178 14.40 -11.70 11.12
N SER A 179 13.29 -12.41 10.96
CA SER A 179 11.99 -11.95 11.46
C SER A 179 11.67 -12.62 12.80
N ASP A 180 10.95 -11.91 13.68
CA ASP A 180 10.58 -12.43 15.02
C ASP A 180 9.76 -13.74 14.99
N ILE A 181 9.07 -14.04 13.88
CA ILE A 181 8.30 -15.28 13.76
C ILE A 181 9.13 -16.46 13.26
N PHE A 182 10.38 -16.23 12.85
CA PHE A 182 11.31 -17.30 12.45
C PHE A 182 12.02 -17.92 13.66
N GLU A 183 12.24 -17.14 14.71
CA GLU A 183 12.87 -17.56 15.99
C GLU A 183 11.82 -18.20 16.93
#